data_1414bfcedb1443302301ae2e47dfb587
#
_entry.id   1414bfcedb1443302301ae2e47dfb587
#
_cell.length_a   1.000
_cell.length_b   1.000
_cell.length_c   1.000
_cell.angle_alpha   90.00
_cell.angle_beta   90.00
_cell.angle_gamma   90.00
#
_symmetry.space_group_name_H-M   'P 1'
#
loop_
_entity.id
_entity.type
_entity.pdbx_description
1 polymer ?
#
loop_
_entity_poly.entity_id
_entity_poly.type
_entity_poly.pdbx_seq_one_letter_code
_entity_poly.pdbx_strand_id
1 'polypeptide(L)'
;DLVRSRGLGDVYKRQDLKRQNWLINQAKLVFYIDPDQNLIDSKLFADRLYLYKYDSGAPLLDYINDNSEAPNATNGDKITFGGFLEYDNNDRPLRYVFDITKHISDIVRNDSSNVDLGLVVTFNVNDDTLLNAFEDLSENSYYKYPRAATLNPLGTILLGSSPAENLSDKKVQLELNYSSY
;
A
#
# COMPACT_ATOMS: atom_id res chain seq x y z
N ASP A 1 8.44 3.20 -10.35
CA ASP A 1 8.74 1.83 -10.81
C ASP A 1 7.83 0.85 -10.10
N LEU A 2 6.93 0.24 -10.88
CA LEU A 2 6.05 -0.84 -10.41
C LEU A 2 6.91 -2.07 -10.12
N VAL A 3 6.96 -2.49 -8.86
CA VAL A 3 7.57 -3.77 -8.49
C VAL A 3 6.65 -4.89 -8.98
N ARG A 4 6.86 -5.36 -10.19
CA ARG A 4 6.25 -6.59 -10.72
C ARG A 4 7.06 -7.78 -10.21
N SER A 5 6.59 -8.42 -9.14
CA SER A 5 7.05 -9.73 -8.72
C SER A 5 6.14 -10.80 -9.35
N ARG A 6 6.39 -11.14 -10.61
CA ARG A 6 5.81 -12.32 -11.26
C ARG A 6 6.88 -13.39 -11.39
N GLY A 7 6.82 -14.43 -10.54
CA GLY A 7 7.68 -15.59 -10.67
C GLY A 7 7.02 -16.87 -10.16
N LEU A 8 7.33 -17.99 -10.78
CA LEU A 8 6.96 -19.35 -10.34
C LEU A 8 7.22 -19.58 -8.84
N GLY A 9 8.20 -18.88 -8.24
CA GLY A 9 8.49 -18.91 -6.81
C GLY A 9 7.33 -18.47 -5.92
N ASP A 10 6.47 -17.55 -6.38
CA ASP A 10 5.35 -17.06 -5.59
C ASP A 10 4.21 -18.09 -5.47
N VAL A 11 4.03 -18.92 -6.49
CA VAL A 11 3.02 -20.00 -6.48
C VAL A 11 3.40 -21.09 -5.47
N TYR A 12 4.67 -21.46 -5.42
CA TYR A 12 5.15 -22.47 -4.45
C TYR A 12 5.10 -21.94 -3.01
N LYS A 13 5.53 -20.71 -2.77
CA LYS A 13 5.43 -20.08 -1.44
C LYS A 13 3.98 -19.98 -0.96
N ARG A 14 3.05 -19.66 -1.86
CA ARG A 14 1.62 -19.60 -1.55
C ARG A 14 1.06 -20.99 -1.16
N GLN A 15 1.42 -22.05 -1.88
CA GLN A 15 1.01 -23.42 -1.55
C GLN A 15 1.59 -23.89 -0.20
N ASP A 16 2.82 -23.48 0.11
CA ASP A 16 3.43 -23.80 1.40
C ASP A 16 2.74 -23.08 2.56
N LEU A 17 2.36 -21.81 2.38
CA LEU A 17 1.59 -21.05 3.37
C LEU A 17 0.23 -21.70 3.66
N LYS A 18 -0.47 -22.19 2.63
CA LYS A 18 -1.75 -22.91 2.79
C LYS A 18 -1.60 -24.25 3.53
N ARG A 19 -0.55 -25.00 3.23
CA ARG A 19 -0.27 -26.31 3.87
C ARG A 19 0.03 -26.19 5.35
N GLN A 20 0.42 -24.98 5.84
CA GLN A 20 0.81 -24.76 7.22
C GLN A 20 -0.36 -24.39 8.14
N ASN A 21 -1.62 -24.39 7.66
CA ASN A 21 -2.82 -24.05 8.43
C ASN A 21 -2.67 -22.74 9.22
N TRP A 22 -2.10 -21.72 8.58
CA TRP A 22 -1.91 -20.42 9.22
C TRP A 22 -3.20 -19.64 9.31
N LEU A 23 -3.48 -19.12 10.49
CA LEU A 23 -4.47 -18.09 10.71
C LEU A 23 -3.76 -16.74 10.76
N ILE A 24 -3.98 -15.92 9.76
CA ILE A 24 -3.40 -14.57 9.72
C ILE A 24 -4.15 -13.70 10.72
N ASN A 25 -3.47 -13.26 11.77
CA ASN A 25 -4.01 -12.38 12.80
C ASN A 25 -3.83 -10.91 12.40
N GLN A 26 -2.70 -10.59 11.76
CA GLN A 26 -2.41 -9.27 11.23
C GLN A 26 -1.44 -9.37 10.05
N ALA A 27 -1.65 -8.52 9.04
CA ALA A 27 -0.72 -8.34 7.93
C ALA A 27 -0.57 -6.84 7.67
N LYS A 28 0.66 -6.34 7.76
CA LYS A 28 1.00 -4.94 7.50
C LYS A 28 1.94 -4.82 6.32
N LEU A 29 1.60 -3.98 5.36
CA LEU A 29 2.48 -3.60 4.26
C LEU A 29 3.16 -2.27 4.60
N VAL A 30 4.49 -2.27 4.67
CA VAL A 30 5.30 -1.16 5.16
C VAL A 30 6.16 -0.62 4.02
N PHE A 31 6.09 0.69 3.81
CA PHE A 31 6.89 1.44 2.86
C PHE A 31 7.74 2.46 3.60
N TYR A 32 9.06 2.30 3.57
CA TYR A 32 9.98 3.27 4.16
C TYR A 32 10.31 4.38 3.17
N ILE A 33 10.45 5.58 3.70
CA ILE A 33 10.89 6.77 2.96
C ILE A 33 12.40 6.70 2.78
N ASP A 34 12.88 7.12 1.61
CA ASP A 34 14.31 7.26 1.36
C ASP A 34 14.87 8.38 2.26
N PRO A 35 15.78 8.06 3.19
CA PRO A 35 16.34 9.05 4.11
C PRO A 35 17.16 10.16 3.42
N ASP A 36 17.63 9.92 2.20
CA ASP A 36 18.38 10.93 1.43
C ASP A 36 17.49 12.06 0.91
N GLN A 37 16.14 11.88 0.95
CA GLN A 37 15.17 12.94 0.73
C GLN A 37 15.15 14.01 1.83
N ASN A 38 15.81 13.81 2.94
CA ASN A 38 15.88 14.78 4.06
C ASN A 38 16.51 16.14 3.69
N LEU A 39 16.95 16.31 2.44
CA LEU A 39 17.35 17.61 1.88
C LEU A 39 16.15 18.45 1.41
N ILE A 40 14.96 17.85 1.36
CA ILE A 40 13.73 18.52 0.93
C ILE A 40 12.94 18.90 2.20
N ASP A 41 12.39 20.12 2.21
CA ASP A 41 11.53 20.61 3.30
C ASP A 41 10.48 19.56 3.68
N SER A 42 10.41 19.20 4.96
CA SER A 42 9.47 18.22 5.52
C SER A 42 8.00 18.49 5.17
N LYS A 43 7.66 19.73 4.80
CA LYS A 43 6.33 20.13 4.34
C LYS A 43 5.93 19.60 2.96
N LEU A 44 6.85 18.98 2.24
CA LEU A 44 6.61 18.44 0.89
C LEU A 44 6.27 16.96 0.88
N PHE A 45 6.31 16.28 2.01
CA PHE A 45 5.90 14.88 2.10
C PHE A 45 4.38 14.76 2.08
N ALA A 46 3.89 13.70 1.43
CA ALA A 46 2.48 13.39 1.44
C ALA A 46 2.05 12.96 2.85
N ASP A 47 1.02 13.59 3.41
CA ASP A 47 0.49 13.22 4.73
C ASP A 47 -0.11 11.81 4.73
N ARG A 48 -0.57 11.36 3.56
CA ARG A 48 -1.20 10.05 3.41
C ARG A 48 -1.07 9.48 2.01
N LEU A 49 -0.84 8.16 1.95
CA LEU A 49 -0.92 7.36 0.74
C LEU A 49 -2.20 6.52 0.73
N TYR A 50 -2.62 6.08 -0.45
CA TYR A 50 -3.75 5.19 -0.68
C TYR A 50 -3.32 3.98 -1.50
N LEU A 51 -3.75 2.80 -1.06
CA LEU A 51 -3.45 1.51 -1.66
C LEU A 51 -4.71 0.91 -2.27
N TYR A 52 -4.66 0.46 -3.53
CA TYR A 52 -5.80 -0.05 -4.28
C TYR A 52 -5.40 -1.20 -5.21
N LYS A 53 -6.37 -1.92 -5.77
CA LYS A 53 -6.13 -2.96 -6.79
C LYS A 53 -5.86 -2.29 -8.13
N TYR A 54 -4.65 -2.46 -8.66
CA TYR A 54 -4.18 -1.71 -9.83
C TYR A 54 -5.04 -1.94 -11.08
N ASP A 55 -5.31 -3.21 -11.45
CA ASP A 55 -6.01 -3.52 -12.70
C ASP A 55 -7.45 -3.02 -12.76
N SER A 56 -8.14 -3.04 -11.62
CA SER A 56 -9.56 -2.65 -11.53
C SER A 56 -9.80 -1.24 -11.01
N GLY A 57 -8.79 -0.63 -10.38
CA GLY A 57 -8.92 0.59 -9.60
C GLY A 57 -9.70 0.41 -8.29
N ALA A 58 -10.21 -0.80 -8.00
CA ALA A 58 -11.07 -1.05 -6.86
C ALA A 58 -10.31 -0.97 -5.53
N PRO A 59 -10.95 -0.48 -4.45
CA PRO A 59 -10.38 -0.49 -3.11
C PRO A 59 -10.16 -1.92 -2.60
N LEU A 60 -9.26 -2.07 -1.62
CA LEU A 60 -9.08 -3.31 -0.88
C LEU A 60 -10.24 -3.54 0.09
N LEU A 61 -10.53 -4.80 0.45
CA LEU A 61 -11.57 -5.11 1.44
C LEU A 61 -11.25 -4.54 2.81
N ASP A 62 -9.97 -4.42 3.16
CA ASP A 62 -9.51 -3.78 4.39
C ASP A 62 -9.96 -2.31 4.46
N TYR A 63 -9.83 -1.58 3.35
CA TYR A 63 -10.35 -0.21 3.24
C TYR A 63 -11.88 -0.16 3.31
N ILE A 64 -12.59 -1.05 2.57
CA ILE A 64 -14.06 -1.04 2.53
C ILE A 64 -14.64 -1.31 3.92
N ASN A 65 -14.07 -2.25 4.66
CA ASN A 65 -14.56 -2.68 5.97
C ASN A 65 -14.12 -1.75 7.12
N ASP A 66 -13.21 -0.84 6.88
CA ASP A 66 -12.78 0.13 7.88
C ASP A 66 -13.79 1.28 7.97
N ASN A 67 -14.50 1.35 9.09
CA ASN A 67 -15.44 2.43 9.42
C ASN A 67 -14.90 3.36 10.50
N SER A 68 -13.59 3.30 10.77
CA SER A 68 -12.98 4.19 11.75
C SER A 68 -12.90 5.63 11.21
N GLU A 69 -13.22 6.59 12.06
CA GLU A 69 -13.29 8.01 11.71
C GLU A 69 -12.45 8.82 12.70
N ALA A 70 -11.78 9.85 12.20
CA ALA A 70 -11.14 10.86 13.01
C ALA A 70 -11.94 12.17 12.90
N PRO A 71 -12.67 12.57 13.96
CA PRO A 71 -13.45 13.80 13.93
C PRO A 71 -12.58 15.00 13.53
N ASN A 72 -13.10 15.81 12.58
CA ASN A 72 -12.50 17.07 12.13
C ASN A 72 -11.16 16.98 11.36
N ALA A 73 -10.77 15.80 10.87
CA ALA A 73 -9.59 15.67 10.03
C ALA A 73 -10.00 15.40 8.58
N THR A 74 -9.61 16.24 7.64
CA THR A 74 -9.99 16.17 6.21
C THR A 74 -9.60 14.83 5.56
N ASN A 75 -8.57 14.17 6.05
CA ASN A 75 -8.07 12.90 5.52
C ASN A 75 -7.94 11.86 6.66
N GLY A 76 -8.80 11.97 7.68
CA GLY A 76 -8.65 11.27 8.95
C GLY A 76 -9.38 9.94 9.06
N ASP A 77 -10.31 9.63 8.17
CA ASP A 77 -11.08 8.38 8.23
C ASP A 77 -10.23 7.17 7.80
N LYS A 78 -10.76 5.97 7.96
CA LYS A 78 -10.04 4.72 7.61
C LYS A 78 -8.72 4.59 8.38
N ILE A 79 -8.77 4.84 9.68
CA ILE A 79 -7.58 4.89 10.56
C ILE A 79 -6.91 3.52 10.63
N THR A 80 -7.71 2.45 10.71
CA THR A 80 -7.21 1.07 10.80
C THR A 80 -6.51 0.64 9.52
N PHE A 81 -7.07 1.01 8.36
CA PHE A 81 -6.44 0.76 7.07
C PHE A 81 -5.07 1.45 6.96
N GLY A 82 -4.94 2.64 7.53
CA GLY A 82 -3.67 3.35 7.66
C GLY A 82 -3.29 4.19 6.44
N GLY A 83 -2.04 4.07 6.03
CA GLY A 83 -1.45 4.87 4.95
C GLY A 83 -0.98 6.26 5.39
N PHE A 84 -1.02 6.57 6.68
CA PHE A 84 -0.52 7.84 7.23
C PHE A 84 0.99 7.89 7.25
N LEU A 85 1.53 9.11 7.11
CA LEU A 85 2.93 9.37 7.35
C LEU A 85 3.27 9.16 8.83
N GLU A 86 4.18 8.24 9.10
CA GLU A 86 4.73 8.01 10.44
C GLU A 86 6.11 8.65 10.55
N TYR A 87 6.42 9.15 11.74
CA TYR A 87 7.67 9.84 12.05
C TYR A 87 8.54 9.00 12.99
N ASP A 88 9.85 9.22 12.93
CA ASP A 88 10.78 8.65 13.90
C ASP A 88 10.78 9.48 15.22
N ASN A 89 11.59 9.03 16.21
CA ASN A 89 11.69 9.70 17.51
C ASN A 89 12.31 11.12 17.45
N ASN A 90 12.79 11.53 16.29
CA ASN A 90 13.36 12.87 16.06
C ASN A 90 12.46 13.71 15.13
N ASP A 91 11.18 13.38 15.03
CA ASP A 91 10.18 14.03 14.17
C ASP A 91 10.58 14.06 12.68
N ARG A 92 11.32 13.04 12.20
CA ARG A 92 11.65 12.92 10.79
C ARG A 92 10.70 11.94 10.11
N PRO A 93 10.20 12.25 8.91
CA PRO A 93 9.40 11.33 8.11
C PRO A 93 10.09 9.97 7.96
N LEU A 94 9.38 8.87 8.27
CA LEU A 94 9.98 7.55 8.35
C LEU A 94 9.36 6.57 7.37
N ARG A 95 8.02 6.40 7.41
CA ARG A 95 7.36 5.35 6.66
C ARG A 95 5.85 5.55 6.56
N TYR A 96 5.23 4.73 5.71
CA TYR A 96 3.77 4.53 5.63
C TYR A 96 3.45 3.08 5.90
N VAL A 97 2.36 2.83 6.64
CA VAL A 97 1.94 1.48 7.02
C VAL A 97 0.48 1.28 6.66
N PHE A 98 0.17 0.17 5.97
CA PHE A 98 -1.19 -0.26 5.64
C PHE A 98 -1.51 -1.57 6.33
N ASP A 99 -2.67 -1.66 6.97
CA ASP A 99 -3.24 -2.93 7.39
C ASP A 99 -3.97 -3.57 6.21
N ILE A 100 -3.46 -4.72 5.75
CA ILE A 100 -4.01 -5.50 4.64
C ILE A 100 -4.33 -6.94 5.09
N THR A 101 -4.69 -7.08 6.35
CA THR A 101 -4.95 -8.38 7.00
C THR A 101 -6.01 -9.19 6.26
N LYS A 102 -7.13 -8.57 5.89
CA LYS A 102 -8.22 -9.23 5.17
C LYS A 102 -7.79 -9.66 3.77
N HIS A 103 -7.09 -8.79 3.04
CA HIS A 103 -6.57 -9.09 1.70
C HIS A 103 -5.63 -10.30 1.74
N ILE A 104 -4.65 -10.33 2.64
CA ILE A 104 -3.72 -11.46 2.79
C ILE A 104 -4.42 -12.71 3.28
N SER A 105 -5.35 -12.59 4.23
CA SER A 105 -6.15 -13.72 4.71
C SER A 105 -6.95 -14.38 3.58
N ASP A 106 -7.57 -13.59 2.69
CA ASP A 106 -8.32 -14.08 1.55
C ASP A 106 -7.41 -14.80 0.52
N ILE A 107 -6.21 -14.28 0.30
CA ILE A 107 -5.22 -14.94 -0.56
C ILE A 107 -4.80 -16.30 0.02
N VAL A 108 -4.55 -16.37 1.33
CA VAL A 108 -4.03 -17.58 2.00
C VAL A 108 -5.14 -18.63 2.18
N ARG A 109 -6.35 -18.23 2.57
CA ARG A 109 -7.43 -19.16 2.98
C ARG A 109 -8.48 -19.40 1.90
N ASN A 110 -8.84 -18.39 1.12
CA ASN A 110 -9.99 -18.40 0.23
C ASN A 110 -9.61 -18.50 -1.25
N ASP A 111 -8.38 -18.85 -1.57
CA ASP A 111 -7.87 -18.95 -2.95
C ASP A 111 -8.05 -17.67 -3.80
N SER A 112 -8.22 -16.52 -3.17
CA SER A 112 -8.28 -15.25 -3.88
C SER A 112 -7.00 -15.01 -4.69
N SER A 113 -7.16 -14.43 -5.87
CA SER A 113 -6.01 -14.09 -6.72
C SER A 113 -5.12 -13.06 -6.03
N ASN A 114 -3.82 -13.25 -6.13
CA ASN A 114 -2.86 -12.19 -5.82
C ASN A 114 -2.89 -11.19 -6.98
N VAL A 115 -3.38 -9.98 -6.70
CA VAL A 115 -3.51 -8.91 -7.69
C VAL A 115 -2.40 -7.87 -7.51
N ASP A 116 -2.04 -7.20 -8.58
CA ASP A 116 -1.12 -6.07 -8.49
C ASP A 116 -1.77 -4.93 -7.70
N LEU A 117 -1.00 -4.31 -6.80
CA LEU A 117 -1.45 -3.19 -5.99
C LEU A 117 -0.87 -1.88 -6.52
N GLY A 118 -1.72 -0.88 -6.63
CA GLY A 118 -1.36 0.50 -6.95
C GLY A 118 -1.21 1.31 -5.66
N LEU A 119 -0.18 2.15 -5.59
CA LEU A 119 0.06 3.06 -4.48
C LEU A 119 0.10 4.49 -5.01
N VAL A 120 -0.69 5.37 -4.42
CA VAL A 120 -0.79 6.77 -4.82
C VAL A 120 -0.85 7.69 -3.61
N VAL A 121 -0.50 8.96 -3.81
CA VAL A 121 -0.76 10.00 -2.82
C VAL A 121 -2.25 10.31 -2.81
N THR A 122 -2.85 10.55 -1.65
CA THR A 122 -4.23 11.02 -1.58
C THR A 122 -4.37 12.27 -0.73
N PHE A 123 -5.23 13.18 -1.15
CA PHE A 123 -5.64 14.33 -0.34
C PHE A 123 -6.94 14.07 0.42
N ASN A 124 -7.70 13.05 0.01
CA ASN A 124 -8.95 12.64 0.66
C ASN A 124 -9.14 11.13 0.51
N VAL A 125 -8.92 10.40 1.58
CA VAL A 125 -9.05 8.94 1.60
C VAL A 125 -10.48 8.46 1.33
N ASN A 126 -11.49 9.29 1.55
CA ASN A 126 -12.90 8.96 1.31
C ASN A 126 -13.33 9.13 -0.15
N ASP A 127 -12.48 9.74 -0.98
CA ASP A 127 -12.75 9.88 -2.41
C ASP A 127 -12.19 8.66 -3.17
N ASP A 128 -13.01 7.63 -3.28
CA ASP A 128 -12.72 6.41 -4.05
C ASP A 128 -13.15 6.51 -5.52
N THR A 129 -13.54 7.71 -5.98
CA THR A 129 -13.90 7.96 -7.37
C THR A 129 -12.71 7.65 -8.28
N LEU A 130 -13.01 6.88 -9.34
CA LEU A 130 -12.01 6.50 -10.33
C LEU A 130 -12.08 7.37 -11.58
N LEU A 131 -10.93 7.72 -12.09
CA LEU A 131 -10.74 8.32 -13.41
C LEU A 131 -10.08 7.32 -14.34
N ASN A 132 -10.31 7.49 -15.66
CA ASN A 132 -9.66 6.71 -16.68
C ASN A 132 -8.53 7.55 -17.30
N ALA A 133 -7.35 6.95 -17.44
CA ALA A 133 -6.28 7.49 -18.27
C ALA A 133 -5.99 6.53 -19.40
N PHE A 134 -5.65 7.07 -20.56
CA PHE A 134 -5.21 6.26 -21.69
C PHE A 134 -3.86 5.62 -21.37
N GLU A 135 -3.78 4.32 -21.52
CA GLU A 135 -2.51 3.59 -21.48
C GLU A 135 -1.85 3.62 -22.85
N ASP A 136 -2.64 3.36 -23.88
CA ASP A 136 -2.24 3.45 -25.27
C ASP A 136 -3.39 4.02 -26.12
N LEU A 137 -3.14 5.15 -26.78
CA LEU A 137 -4.12 5.80 -27.64
C LEU A 137 -4.42 4.96 -28.91
N SER A 138 -3.48 4.16 -29.36
CA SER A 138 -3.64 3.32 -30.56
C SER A 138 -4.49 2.08 -30.28
N GLU A 139 -4.44 1.55 -29.07
CA GLU A 139 -5.17 0.35 -28.65
C GLU A 139 -6.48 0.66 -27.94
N ASN A 140 -6.77 1.95 -27.67
CA ASN A 140 -7.93 2.41 -26.91
C ASN A 140 -8.01 1.73 -25.52
N SER A 141 -6.84 1.46 -24.91
CA SER A 141 -6.71 0.87 -23.60
C SER A 141 -6.64 1.94 -22.50
N TYR A 142 -7.23 1.64 -21.35
CA TYR A 142 -7.31 2.56 -20.22
C TYR A 142 -6.87 1.86 -18.95
N TYR A 143 -6.18 2.58 -18.08
CA TYR A 143 -6.06 2.20 -16.68
C TYR A 143 -6.91 3.12 -15.79
N LYS A 144 -7.35 2.59 -14.66
CA LYS A 144 -8.13 3.32 -13.66
C LYS A 144 -7.23 3.77 -12.53
N TYR A 145 -7.44 5.00 -12.09
CA TYR A 145 -6.71 5.54 -10.96
C TYR A 145 -7.60 6.43 -10.09
N PRO A 146 -7.31 6.53 -8.78
CA PRO A 146 -8.09 7.36 -7.86
C PRO A 146 -8.02 8.85 -8.19
N ARG A 147 -9.17 9.50 -8.28
CA ARG A 147 -9.26 10.95 -8.53
C ARG A 147 -8.51 11.76 -7.48
N ALA A 148 -8.57 11.34 -6.23
CA ALA A 148 -7.90 12.01 -5.13
C ALA A 148 -6.37 12.12 -5.31
N ALA A 149 -5.77 11.28 -6.12
CA ALA A 149 -4.34 11.34 -6.42
C ALA A 149 -3.95 12.49 -7.36
N THR A 150 -4.86 12.94 -8.22
CA THR A 150 -4.54 13.94 -9.26
C THR A 150 -4.45 15.36 -8.74
N LEU A 151 -5.02 15.62 -7.57
CA LEU A 151 -5.10 16.94 -6.97
C LEU A 151 -4.06 17.20 -5.88
N ASN A 152 -3.23 16.20 -5.58
CA ASN A 152 -2.20 16.34 -4.56
C ASN A 152 -0.83 16.59 -5.21
N PRO A 153 -0.23 17.78 -5.04
CA PRO A 153 1.08 18.11 -5.60
C PRO A 153 2.24 17.50 -4.80
N LEU A 154 1.94 16.92 -3.63
CA LEU A 154 2.94 16.33 -2.75
C LEU A 154 3.41 14.98 -3.29
N GLY A 155 4.62 14.62 -2.95
CA GLY A 155 5.21 13.34 -3.34
C GLY A 155 6.20 12.86 -2.29
N THR A 156 6.57 11.59 -2.40
CA THR A 156 7.60 11.00 -1.55
C THR A 156 8.37 9.96 -2.34
N ILE A 157 9.65 9.80 -2.07
CA ILE A 157 10.46 8.71 -2.62
C ILE A 157 10.46 7.59 -1.60
N LEU A 158 10.05 6.42 -2.03
CA LEU A 158 9.98 5.22 -1.19
C LEU A 158 11.11 4.27 -1.56
N LEU A 159 11.64 3.58 -0.56
CA LEU A 159 12.59 2.50 -0.78
C LEU A 159 11.84 1.29 -1.36
N GLY A 160 12.38 0.72 -2.43
CA GLY A 160 11.83 -0.46 -3.06
C GLY A 160 12.22 -1.77 -2.37
N SER A 161 12.08 -2.89 -3.10
CA SER A 161 12.44 -4.24 -2.62
C SER A 161 13.95 -4.49 -2.55
N SER A 162 14.75 -3.68 -3.22
CA SER A 162 16.21 -3.84 -3.31
C SER A 162 16.91 -2.48 -3.13
N PRO A 163 16.81 -1.87 -1.94
CA PRO A 163 17.53 -0.63 -1.65
C PRO A 163 19.04 -0.88 -1.53
N ALA A 164 19.81 0.19 -1.38
CA ALA A 164 21.25 0.08 -1.08
C ALA A 164 21.50 -0.78 0.18
N GLU A 165 22.66 -1.43 0.25
CA GLU A 165 23.00 -2.42 1.31
C GLU A 165 22.84 -1.85 2.73
N ASN A 166 23.23 -0.59 2.94
CA ASN A 166 23.09 0.11 4.21
C ASN A 166 21.63 0.45 4.59
N LEU A 167 20.67 0.24 3.69
CA LEU A 167 19.22 0.47 3.88
C LEU A 167 18.41 -0.83 3.71
N SER A 168 19.06 -1.97 3.69
CA SER A 168 18.43 -3.28 3.45
C SER A 168 17.36 -3.65 4.47
N ASP A 169 17.43 -3.13 5.68
CA ASP A 169 16.41 -3.26 6.74
C ASP A 169 15.17 -2.39 6.51
N LYS A 170 15.26 -1.40 5.61
CA LYS A 170 14.18 -0.46 5.25
C LYS A 170 13.56 -0.72 3.88
N LYS A 171 13.78 -1.87 3.30
CA LYS A 171 13.07 -2.27 2.07
C LYS A 171 11.56 -2.35 2.30
N VAL A 172 10.77 -2.34 1.22
CA VAL A 172 9.33 -2.65 1.33
C VAL A 172 9.14 -4.03 1.97
N GLN A 173 8.27 -4.13 2.98
CA GLN A 173 8.10 -5.35 3.80
C GLN A 173 6.63 -5.67 3.98
N LEU A 174 6.34 -6.96 4.00
CA LEU A 174 5.08 -7.50 4.50
C LEU A 174 5.35 -8.12 5.87
N GLU A 175 4.85 -7.49 6.92
CA GLU A 175 4.92 -7.97 8.30
C GLU A 175 3.70 -8.83 8.59
N LEU A 176 3.91 -10.08 9.00
CA LEU A 176 2.84 -11.04 9.28
C LEU A 176 2.86 -11.46 10.75
N ASN A 177 1.70 -11.35 11.40
CA ASN A 177 1.43 -12.00 12.68
C ASN A 177 0.40 -13.11 12.42
N TYR A 178 0.75 -14.35 12.75
CA TYR A 178 -0.08 -15.52 12.49
C TYR A 178 -0.02 -16.51 13.64
N SER A 179 -1.05 -17.34 13.76
CA SER A 179 -1.08 -18.52 14.63
C SER A 179 -1.22 -19.77 13.76
N SER A 180 -0.59 -20.87 14.21
CA SER A 180 -0.72 -22.20 13.60
C SER A 180 -1.54 -23.11 14.53
N TYR A 181 -2.35 -23.98 13.96
CA TYR A 181 -3.16 -24.97 14.70
C TYR A 181 -3.07 -26.34 14.04
#